data_3db7fb6f4475c6a2329484f7db3531b9
#
_entry.id   3db7fb6f4475c6a2329484f7db3531b9
#
_cell.length_a   1.000
_cell.length_b   1.000
_cell.length_c   1.000
_cell.angle_alpha   90.00
_cell.angle_beta   90.00
_cell.angle_gamma   90.00
#
_symmetry.space_group_name_H-M   'P 1'
#
loop_
_entity.id
_entity.type
_entity.pdbx_description
1 polymer ?
#
loop_
_entity_poly.entity_id
_entity_poly.type
_entity_poly.pdbx_seq_one_letter_code
_entity_poly.pdbx_strand_id
1 'polypeptide(L)'
;MKNSVWESLALICAMAVSASAFTLSGKVSDEQGAAVSGASVSLVKNGLSTTTDDKGEFSFHKETSSIMGRVLPGYISVNNGVLSFSQRSSEPVQVQIFDMMGNRLLSETLYGSGSLDLQACVKAQGAYYAHVKIGSAQRNIRFTSQGNYGVSFSGKSASVESALKRLNTNDNLEVIADGFDTLSVVLSNLDTNLALTLKKKKQEPQYAYGWGLKNDPVPTRGCGKTWNRVKSGSYEFQWSKGKRTIRIDIPDNYDNKKPYKLIFGMHCMGGWAGGVQQEGYYGLKPLDTQKTAIFVAPEGNGNQAPWGQDDYLLFDELLADLQSNLCIDSSRVFSTGFSYGSMFSNGLSWNHQDVLRAVAVYETAERNIWLPQRQNKGVGWMGVLGLQDNLCTPQMGRAARDIILTLNSEGGKAKNEKAQEYGGSGPHVCYDYTTVEERFPVRWCTQNGGHIWDHKDPGQNKSWVPQATWDFFSKF
;
A
#
# COMPACT_ATOMS: atom_id res chain seq x y z
N MET A 1 8.67 -11.62 93.47
CA MET A 1 9.24 -10.31 93.14
C MET A 1 10.36 -10.52 92.19
N LYS A 2 10.40 -9.76 91.16
CA LYS A 2 11.34 -9.58 90.04
C LYS A 2 11.05 -10.40 88.79
N ASN A 3 10.39 -9.67 87.85
CA ASN A 3 10.30 -9.90 86.45
C ASN A 3 11.64 -9.84 85.77
N SER A 4 11.93 -10.73 84.84
CA SER A 4 12.94 -10.53 83.84
C SER A 4 12.37 -10.74 82.47
N VAL A 5 12.32 -9.65 81.73
CA VAL A 5 11.91 -9.54 80.34
C VAL A 5 13.04 -10.07 79.47
N TRP A 6 12.72 -11.03 78.60
CA TRP A 6 13.64 -11.47 77.55
C TRP A 6 13.35 -10.65 76.31
N GLU A 7 14.28 -9.80 75.92
CA GLU A 7 14.29 -9.14 74.61
C GLU A 7 14.81 -10.11 73.55
N SER A 8 13.98 -10.49 72.62
CA SER A 8 14.37 -11.21 71.43
C SER A 8 14.74 -10.20 70.36
N LEU A 9 16.02 -10.08 70.08
CA LEU A 9 16.59 -9.28 68.96
C LEU A 9 16.33 -10.06 67.66
N ALA A 10 15.33 -9.67 66.88
CA ALA A 10 15.13 -10.16 65.49
C ALA A 10 16.08 -9.39 64.56
N LEU A 11 17.13 -10.07 64.12
CA LEU A 11 18.05 -9.56 63.10
C LEU A 11 17.35 -9.61 61.73
N ILE A 12 16.78 -8.48 61.30
CA ILE A 12 16.24 -8.34 59.94
C ILE A 12 17.46 -8.12 59.00
N CYS A 13 17.79 -9.18 58.30
CA CYS A 13 18.77 -9.12 57.22
C CYS A 13 18.11 -8.41 56.00
N ALA A 14 18.31 -7.11 55.92
CA ALA A 14 17.88 -6.35 54.73
C ALA A 14 18.77 -6.75 53.57
N MET A 15 18.27 -7.62 52.69
CA MET A 15 18.88 -7.79 51.36
C MET A 15 18.62 -6.53 50.57
N ALA A 16 19.63 -5.72 50.39
CA ALA A 16 19.63 -4.62 49.45
C ALA A 16 19.53 -5.20 48.04
N VAL A 17 18.30 -5.18 47.44
CA VAL A 17 18.13 -5.42 46.03
C VAL A 17 18.63 -4.16 45.31
N SER A 18 19.83 -4.21 44.76
CA SER A 18 20.34 -3.14 43.89
C SER A 18 19.52 -3.11 42.63
N ALA A 19 18.55 -2.18 42.55
CA ALA A 19 17.90 -1.84 41.29
C ALA A 19 18.94 -1.05 40.49
N SER A 20 19.32 -1.56 39.33
CA SER A 20 20.22 -0.87 38.42
C SER A 20 19.47 0.31 37.79
N ALA A 21 19.91 1.53 38.16
CA ALA A 21 19.55 2.75 37.43
C ALA A 21 20.40 2.81 36.16
N PHE A 22 19.86 3.37 35.09
CA PHE A 22 20.67 3.75 33.93
C PHE A 22 20.27 5.14 33.44
N THR A 23 21.21 5.81 32.76
CA THR A 23 21.00 7.09 32.11
C THR A 23 21.45 6.95 30.65
N LEU A 24 20.47 6.83 29.74
CA LEU A 24 20.73 6.86 28.32
C LEU A 24 20.23 8.20 27.76
N SER A 25 21.13 8.94 27.16
CA SER A 25 20.78 10.18 26.45
C SER A 25 21.40 10.20 25.07
N GLY A 26 20.97 11.13 24.25
CA GLY A 26 21.58 11.30 22.95
C GLY A 26 20.96 12.43 22.16
N LYS A 27 21.52 12.63 20.97
CA LYS A 27 21.06 13.60 20.00
C LYS A 27 20.86 12.92 18.64
N VAL A 28 19.75 13.22 18.01
CA VAL A 28 19.40 12.76 16.65
C VAL A 28 19.52 13.94 15.69
N SER A 29 20.31 13.76 14.63
CA SER A 29 20.50 14.75 13.56
C SER A 29 20.33 14.10 12.20
N ASP A 30 20.14 14.88 11.16
CA ASP A 30 20.21 14.42 9.77
C ASP A 30 21.68 14.40 9.26
N GLU A 31 21.88 13.98 8.01
CA GLU A 31 23.20 13.89 7.36
C GLU A 31 23.88 15.27 7.17
N GLN A 32 23.14 16.36 7.29
CA GLN A 32 23.63 17.74 7.24
C GLN A 32 23.89 18.31 8.64
N GLY A 33 23.65 17.52 9.71
CA GLY A 33 23.81 17.93 11.09
C GLY A 33 22.65 18.72 11.67
N ALA A 34 21.53 18.88 10.94
CA ALA A 34 20.34 19.53 11.46
C ALA A 34 19.63 18.62 12.48
N ALA A 35 19.10 19.20 13.55
CA ALA A 35 18.38 18.47 14.59
C ALA A 35 17.10 17.84 14.03
N VAL A 36 16.80 16.59 14.39
CA VAL A 36 15.53 15.91 14.04
C VAL A 36 14.63 15.92 15.28
N SER A 37 13.66 16.83 15.29
CA SER A 37 12.66 16.97 16.36
C SER A 37 11.51 15.97 16.15
N GLY A 38 10.89 15.50 17.27
CA GLY A 38 9.74 14.61 17.23
C GLY A 38 10.03 13.16 16.79
N ALA A 39 11.32 12.79 16.64
CA ALA A 39 11.67 11.41 16.33
C ALA A 39 11.32 10.49 17.51
N SER A 40 10.65 9.37 17.24
CA SER A 40 10.37 8.34 18.22
C SER A 40 11.63 7.51 18.47
N VAL A 41 12.07 7.45 19.73
CA VAL A 41 13.23 6.67 20.17
C VAL A 41 12.75 5.58 21.11
N SER A 42 13.06 4.31 20.80
CA SER A 42 12.56 3.16 21.54
C SER A 42 13.69 2.20 21.95
N LEU A 43 13.65 1.73 23.20
CA LEU A 43 14.46 0.61 23.70
C LEU A 43 13.60 -0.66 23.60
N VAL A 44 13.86 -1.47 22.58
CA VAL A 44 12.96 -2.57 22.14
C VAL A 44 12.83 -3.66 23.21
N LYS A 45 13.94 -4.09 23.82
CA LYS A 45 13.94 -5.17 24.84
C LYS A 45 13.39 -4.70 26.18
N ASN A 46 13.61 -3.45 26.53
CA ASN A 46 13.13 -2.87 27.79
C ASN A 46 11.71 -2.28 27.67
N GLY A 47 11.18 -2.13 26.42
CA GLY A 47 9.83 -1.61 26.16
C GLY A 47 9.67 -0.14 26.60
N LEU A 48 10.72 0.65 26.52
CA LEU A 48 10.71 2.08 26.83
C LEU A 48 10.73 2.89 25.55
N SER A 49 10.03 4.03 25.53
CA SER A 49 10.05 4.96 24.41
C SER A 49 10.02 6.41 24.88
N THR A 50 10.61 7.28 24.09
CA THR A 50 10.60 8.74 24.25
C THR A 50 10.58 9.40 22.88
N THR A 51 10.53 10.73 22.82
CA THR A 51 10.65 11.50 21.58
C THR A 51 11.76 12.54 21.72
N THR A 52 12.38 12.90 20.61
CA THR A 52 13.35 13.98 20.57
C THR A 52 12.67 15.34 20.71
N ASP A 53 13.33 16.26 21.39
CA ASP A 53 12.93 17.66 21.52
C ASP A 53 13.30 18.50 20.26
N ASP A 54 13.10 19.82 20.33
CA ASP A 54 13.39 20.74 19.21
C ASP A 54 14.90 20.85 18.87
N LYS A 55 15.78 20.38 19.77
CA LYS A 55 17.23 20.30 19.53
C LYS A 55 17.66 18.92 19.05
N GLY A 56 16.70 17.99 18.87
CA GLY A 56 16.94 16.60 18.55
C GLY A 56 17.43 15.77 19.74
N GLU A 57 17.34 16.28 20.97
CA GLU A 57 17.84 15.59 22.16
C GLU A 57 16.78 14.65 22.75
N PHE A 58 17.22 13.50 23.27
CA PHE A 58 16.39 12.55 23.98
C PHE A 58 17.07 12.02 25.20
N SER A 59 16.31 11.57 26.20
CA SER A 59 16.82 10.91 27.37
C SER A 59 15.86 9.87 27.92
N PHE A 60 16.46 8.79 28.46
CA PHE A 60 15.78 7.81 29.28
C PHE A 60 16.42 7.88 30.67
N HIS A 61 15.61 8.22 31.67
CA HIS A 61 16.00 8.18 33.04
C HIS A 61 15.16 7.17 33.80
N LYS A 62 15.78 6.26 34.49
CA LYS A 62 15.11 5.42 35.48
C LYS A 62 15.80 5.64 36.82
N GLU A 63 15.15 6.42 37.68
CA GLU A 63 15.56 6.53 39.05
C GLU A 63 15.15 5.29 39.85
N THR A 64 16.01 4.81 40.70
CA THR A 64 15.66 3.88 41.79
C THR A 64 14.77 4.60 42.78
N SER A 65 13.47 4.55 42.64
CA SER A 65 12.59 5.06 43.68
C SER A 65 12.51 4.06 44.81
N SER A 66 13.03 4.46 45.96
CA SER A 66 12.61 3.91 47.25
C SER A 66 11.08 3.92 47.33
N ILE A 67 10.52 2.83 47.85
CA ILE A 67 9.09 2.62 48.02
C ILE A 67 8.51 3.70 48.93
N MET A 68 8.06 4.81 48.33
CA MET A 68 7.04 5.69 48.88
C MET A 68 6.15 6.13 47.73
N GLY A 69 4.89 5.73 47.82
CA GLY A 69 3.84 5.78 46.79
C GLY A 69 3.82 7.07 45.97
N ARG A 70 4.34 7.04 44.75
CA ARG A 70 3.97 7.98 43.69
C ARG A 70 2.92 7.32 42.83
N VAL A 71 1.69 7.81 42.94
CA VAL A 71 0.57 7.48 42.07
C VAL A 71 0.94 7.96 40.67
N LEU A 72 1.07 7.03 39.73
CA LEU A 72 1.27 7.32 38.32
C LEU A 72 0.08 8.11 37.76
N PRO A 73 0.24 9.04 36.82
CA PRO A 73 -0.87 9.73 36.18
C PRO A 73 -1.69 8.71 35.37
N GLY A 74 -2.99 8.59 35.70
CA GLY A 74 -3.92 7.73 35.02
C GLY A 74 -3.85 6.25 35.45
N TYR A 75 -4.29 5.95 36.66
CA TYR A 75 -4.39 4.56 37.17
C TYR A 75 -5.78 4.00 36.93
N ILE A 76 -5.84 2.80 36.35
CA ILE A 76 -7.05 1.99 36.26
C ILE A 76 -6.77 0.65 36.93
N SER A 77 -7.56 0.30 37.95
CA SER A 77 -7.56 -1.03 38.53
C SER A 77 -8.98 -1.56 38.65
N VAL A 78 -9.10 -2.89 38.65
CA VAL A 78 -10.35 -3.57 38.98
C VAL A 78 -10.04 -4.52 40.09
N ASN A 79 -10.75 -4.36 41.20
CA ASN A 79 -10.64 -5.22 42.34
C ASN A 79 -12.06 -5.56 42.85
N ASN A 80 -12.38 -6.82 42.96
CA ASN A 80 -13.72 -7.31 43.39
C ASN A 80 -14.90 -6.64 42.67
N GLY A 81 -14.74 -6.37 41.35
CA GLY A 81 -15.80 -5.78 40.57
C GLY A 81 -15.89 -4.26 40.58
N VAL A 82 -15.11 -3.64 41.41
CA VAL A 82 -15.02 -2.18 41.47
C VAL A 82 -13.88 -1.71 40.57
N LEU A 83 -14.24 -0.98 39.54
CA LEU A 83 -13.32 -0.23 38.70
C LEU A 83 -12.91 1.03 39.48
N SER A 84 -11.66 1.13 39.86
CA SER A 84 -11.09 2.35 40.45
C SER A 84 -10.20 3.05 39.44
N PHE A 85 -10.34 4.36 39.33
CA PHE A 85 -9.55 5.20 38.43
C PHE A 85 -9.07 6.46 39.12
N SER A 86 -7.90 6.90 38.77
CA SER A 86 -7.32 8.16 39.25
C SER A 86 -6.70 8.90 38.09
N GLN A 87 -7.03 10.16 37.93
CA GLN A 87 -6.54 11.01 36.87
C GLN A 87 -6.12 12.38 37.42
N ARG A 88 -4.98 12.87 36.97
CA ARG A 88 -4.46 14.20 37.33
C ARG A 88 -4.71 15.27 36.23
N SER A 89 -5.14 14.85 35.02
CA SER A 89 -5.44 15.75 33.92
C SER A 89 -6.95 16.01 33.81
N SER A 90 -7.32 17.03 33.06
CA SER A 90 -8.73 17.32 32.72
C SER A 90 -9.33 16.37 31.68
N GLU A 91 -8.60 15.35 31.24
CA GLU A 91 -9.11 14.37 30.29
C GLU A 91 -10.17 13.47 30.91
N PRO A 92 -11.23 13.15 30.18
CA PRO A 92 -12.30 12.30 30.69
C PRO A 92 -11.90 10.82 30.73
N VAL A 93 -12.44 10.11 31.71
CA VAL A 93 -12.47 8.64 31.74
C VAL A 93 -13.76 8.19 31.07
N GLN A 94 -13.66 7.53 29.93
CA GLN A 94 -14.80 6.97 29.21
C GLN A 94 -14.97 5.50 29.58
N VAL A 95 -16.15 5.13 30.06
CA VAL A 95 -16.49 3.76 30.41
C VAL A 95 -17.70 3.33 29.57
N GLN A 96 -17.55 2.27 28.80
CA GLN A 96 -18.64 1.68 28.03
C GLN A 96 -18.79 0.20 28.40
N ILE A 97 -20.02 -0.23 28.67
CA ILE A 97 -20.34 -1.64 29.00
C ILE A 97 -21.21 -2.21 27.89
N PHE A 98 -20.87 -3.41 27.45
CA PHE A 98 -21.56 -4.14 26.40
C PHE A 98 -21.97 -5.54 26.90
N ASP A 99 -23.06 -6.08 26.38
CA ASP A 99 -23.39 -7.49 26.48
C ASP A 99 -22.57 -8.33 25.47
N MET A 100 -22.73 -9.65 25.54
CA MET A 100 -22.01 -10.56 24.63
C MET A 100 -22.50 -10.52 23.17
N MET A 101 -23.64 -9.86 22.93
CA MET A 101 -24.14 -9.61 21.56
C MET A 101 -23.63 -8.29 20.97
N GLY A 102 -22.89 -7.51 21.77
CA GLY A 102 -22.35 -6.22 21.37
C GLY A 102 -23.28 -5.04 21.57
N ASN A 103 -24.43 -5.22 22.24
CA ASN A 103 -25.34 -4.14 22.63
C ASN A 103 -24.70 -3.32 23.74
N ARG A 104 -24.66 -2.00 23.58
CA ARG A 104 -24.12 -1.09 24.58
C ARG A 104 -25.15 -0.83 25.67
N LEU A 105 -24.82 -1.21 26.92
CA LEU A 105 -25.68 -1.10 28.10
C LEU A 105 -25.41 0.18 28.90
N LEU A 106 -24.15 0.64 28.92
CA LEU A 106 -23.72 1.84 29.64
C LEU A 106 -22.70 2.64 28.78
N SER A 107 -22.79 3.94 28.89
CA SER A 107 -21.75 4.85 28.36
C SER A 107 -21.65 6.04 29.31
N GLU A 108 -20.59 6.06 30.11
CA GLU A 108 -20.33 7.11 31.09
C GLU A 108 -19.04 7.84 30.80
N THR A 109 -19.03 9.14 31.11
CA THR A 109 -17.85 10.00 31.04
C THR A 109 -17.61 10.57 32.43
N LEU A 110 -16.51 10.17 33.04
CA LEU A 110 -16.18 10.50 34.43
C LEU A 110 -14.94 11.41 34.44
N TYR A 111 -14.80 12.24 35.46
CA TYR A 111 -13.68 13.17 35.61
C TYR A 111 -13.02 13.01 36.96
N GLY A 112 -11.69 13.24 37.01
CA GLY A 112 -10.91 13.15 38.26
C GLY A 112 -10.66 11.72 38.73
N SER A 113 -10.73 11.48 40.03
CA SER A 113 -10.52 10.17 40.64
C SER A 113 -11.82 9.63 41.19
N GLY A 114 -12.09 8.35 41.01
CA GLY A 114 -13.32 7.74 41.46
C GLY A 114 -13.34 6.22 41.34
N SER A 115 -14.49 5.64 41.62
CA SER A 115 -14.74 4.23 41.44
C SER A 115 -16.12 3.99 40.84
N LEU A 116 -16.25 2.89 40.07
CA LEU A 116 -17.51 2.44 39.48
C LEU A 116 -17.68 0.93 39.76
N ASP A 117 -18.77 0.57 40.40
CA ASP A 117 -19.12 -0.85 40.57
C ASP A 117 -19.72 -1.40 39.28
N LEU A 118 -18.94 -2.23 38.58
CA LEU A 118 -19.33 -2.80 37.30
C LEU A 118 -20.53 -3.75 37.42
N GLN A 119 -20.73 -4.40 38.58
CA GLN A 119 -21.87 -5.29 38.80
C GLN A 119 -23.15 -4.49 38.97
N ALA A 120 -23.09 -3.38 39.67
CA ALA A 120 -24.25 -2.50 39.85
C ALA A 120 -24.74 -1.87 38.52
N CYS A 121 -23.87 -1.86 37.50
CA CYS A 121 -24.22 -1.32 36.17
C CYS A 121 -25.00 -2.30 35.29
N VAL A 122 -25.13 -3.57 35.66
CA VAL A 122 -25.80 -4.60 34.85
C VAL A 122 -26.97 -5.26 35.65
N LYS A 123 -28.15 -5.37 35.01
CA LYS A 123 -29.36 -5.85 35.67
C LYS A 123 -29.66 -7.32 35.41
N ALA A 124 -29.19 -7.89 34.32
CA ALA A 124 -29.47 -9.27 33.94
C ALA A 124 -28.33 -10.21 34.34
N GLN A 125 -28.63 -11.48 34.56
CA GLN A 125 -27.59 -12.50 34.71
C GLN A 125 -26.90 -12.73 33.37
N GLY A 126 -25.56 -12.66 33.35
CA GLY A 126 -24.80 -12.86 32.13
C GLY A 126 -23.34 -12.46 32.26
N ALA A 127 -22.63 -12.60 31.11
CA ALA A 127 -21.28 -12.13 30.93
C ALA A 127 -21.29 -10.80 30.15
N TYR A 128 -20.40 -9.92 30.51
CA TYR A 128 -20.31 -8.54 30.02
C TYR A 128 -18.88 -8.14 29.74
N TYR A 129 -18.77 -7.05 29.00
CA TYR A 129 -17.51 -6.49 28.56
C TYR A 129 -17.51 -4.98 28.83
N ALA A 130 -16.57 -4.51 29.64
CA ALA A 130 -16.35 -3.09 29.84
C ALA A 130 -15.12 -2.60 29.11
N HIS A 131 -15.28 -1.54 28.32
CA HIS A 131 -14.21 -0.81 27.66
C HIS A 131 -13.97 0.50 28.41
N VAL A 132 -12.77 0.67 28.93
CA VAL A 132 -12.36 1.86 29.70
C VAL A 132 -11.23 2.56 28.99
N LYS A 133 -11.41 3.85 28.71
CA LYS A 133 -10.42 4.70 28.02
C LYS A 133 -10.11 5.93 28.85
N ILE A 134 -8.82 6.22 29.05
CA ILE A 134 -8.29 7.45 29.65
C ILE A 134 -7.19 7.97 28.75
N GLY A 135 -7.42 9.06 28.03
CA GLY A 135 -6.49 9.57 27.05
C GLY A 135 -6.16 8.51 25.98
N SER A 136 -4.89 8.16 25.83
CA SER A 136 -4.42 7.10 24.93
C SER A 136 -4.47 5.69 25.57
N ALA A 137 -4.67 5.57 26.86
CA ALA A 137 -4.74 4.30 27.56
C ALA A 137 -6.14 3.68 27.48
N GLN A 138 -6.21 2.39 27.14
CA GLN A 138 -7.48 1.65 27.09
C GLN A 138 -7.32 0.32 27.84
N ARG A 139 -8.42 -0.13 28.44
CA ARG A 139 -8.52 -1.41 29.15
C ARG A 139 -9.83 -2.09 28.79
N ASN A 140 -9.75 -3.39 28.55
CA ASN A 140 -10.90 -4.24 28.31
C ASN A 140 -11.06 -5.20 29.47
N ILE A 141 -12.22 -5.21 30.07
CA ILE A 141 -12.54 -5.97 31.29
C ILE A 141 -13.71 -6.88 30.96
N ARG A 142 -13.53 -8.19 31.12
CA ARG A 142 -14.64 -9.16 31.08
C ARG A 142 -15.11 -9.40 32.48
N PHE A 143 -16.41 -9.38 32.71
CA PHE A 143 -16.99 -9.65 34.02
C PHE A 143 -18.35 -10.34 33.89
N THR A 144 -18.79 -10.97 34.98
CA THR A 144 -20.13 -11.53 35.09
C THR A 144 -20.92 -10.78 36.13
N SER A 145 -22.26 -10.83 36.04
CA SER A 145 -23.17 -10.29 37.06
C SER A 145 -23.00 -10.91 38.45
N GLN A 146 -22.29 -12.05 38.56
CA GLN A 146 -22.05 -12.78 39.80
C GLN A 146 -20.63 -12.60 40.36
N GLY A 147 -19.83 -11.71 39.84
CA GLY A 147 -18.54 -11.36 40.41
C GLY A 147 -17.32 -12.12 39.91
N ASN A 148 -17.44 -12.94 38.88
CA ASN A 148 -16.28 -13.54 38.23
C ASN A 148 -15.68 -12.57 37.21
N TYR A 149 -14.41 -12.19 37.38
CA TYR A 149 -13.74 -11.21 36.56
C TYR A 149 -12.57 -11.83 35.78
N GLY A 150 -12.50 -11.49 34.51
CA GLY A 150 -11.33 -11.71 33.68
C GLY A 150 -10.86 -10.37 33.11
N VAL A 151 -9.67 -9.93 33.42
CA VAL A 151 -9.07 -8.78 32.80
C VAL A 151 -8.25 -9.27 31.59
N SER A 152 -8.71 -9.01 30.39
CA SER A 152 -7.87 -9.23 29.21
C SER A 152 -7.24 -7.91 28.82
N PHE A 153 -5.92 -7.88 28.84
CA PHE A 153 -5.13 -6.75 28.36
C PHE A 153 -4.96 -6.92 26.84
N SER A 154 -5.46 -5.99 26.06
CA SER A 154 -4.96 -5.80 24.71
C SER A 154 -3.70 -4.91 24.81
N GLY A 155 -2.60 -5.56 25.07
CA GLY A 155 -1.31 -5.00 25.38
C GLY A 155 -0.74 -5.89 26.49
N LYS A 156 0.37 -6.56 26.23
CA LYS A 156 0.97 -7.60 27.10
C LYS A 156 0.78 -7.29 28.57
N SER A 157 0.02 -8.13 29.23
CA SER A 157 -0.18 -8.12 30.68
C SER A 157 1.18 -8.25 31.37
N ALA A 158 1.62 -7.20 32.02
CA ALA A 158 2.62 -7.36 33.07
C ALA A 158 1.91 -7.85 34.33
N SER A 159 2.09 -9.10 34.71
CA SER A 159 1.79 -9.58 36.04
C SER A 159 2.63 -8.79 37.05
N VAL A 160 2.19 -8.69 38.30
CA VAL A 160 2.94 -8.03 39.37
C VAL A 160 4.34 -8.66 39.55
N GLU A 161 4.54 -9.91 39.14
CA GLU A 161 5.85 -10.56 39.05
C GLU A 161 6.76 -9.96 37.97
N SER A 162 6.24 -9.28 36.94
CA SER A 162 7.07 -8.64 35.92
C SER A 162 7.59 -7.25 36.33
N ALA A 163 7.15 -6.69 37.46
CA ALA A 163 7.74 -5.48 38.04
C ALA A 163 9.17 -5.74 38.59
N LEU A 164 9.54 -7.00 38.75
CA LEU A 164 10.89 -7.45 39.09
C LEU A 164 11.74 -7.89 37.89
N LYS A 165 11.29 -7.62 36.65
CA LYS A 165 12.14 -7.85 35.49
C LYS A 165 13.37 -7.01 35.62
N ARG A 166 14.53 -7.67 35.84
CA ARG A 166 15.85 -7.04 35.74
C ARG A 166 15.90 -6.34 34.38
N LEU A 167 16.21 -5.05 34.41
CA LEU A 167 16.48 -4.31 33.18
C LEU A 167 17.60 -5.03 32.44
N ASN A 168 17.43 -5.23 31.16
CA ASN A 168 18.51 -5.71 30.33
C ASN A 168 19.58 -4.62 30.29
N THR A 169 20.83 -4.97 30.53
CA THR A 169 21.97 -4.07 30.42
C THR A 169 22.33 -3.79 28.96
N ASN A 170 21.75 -4.54 28.04
CA ASN A 170 21.88 -4.34 26.59
C ASN A 170 20.50 -4.23 25.95
N ASP A 171 20.39 -3.45 24.88
CA ASP A 171 19.15 -3.27 24.15
C ASP A 171 19.40 -3.02 22.67
N ASN A 172 18.32 -3.00 21.88
CA ASN A 172 18.28 -2.43 20.54
C ASN A 172 17.54 -1.10 20.64
N LEU A 173 18.25 -0.02 20.33
CA LEU A 173 17.66 1.30 20.18
C LEU A 173 17.12 1.41 18.75
N GLU A 174 15.86 1.78 18.61
CA GLU A 174 15.23 2.06 17.33
C GLU A 174 14.80 3.53 17.29
N VAL A 175 15.15 4.23 16.20
CA VAL A 175 14.78 5.62 15.98
C VAL A 175 13.97 5.72 14.69
N ILE A 176 12.76 6.27 14.80
CA ILE A 176 11.80 6.44 13.67
C ILE A 176 11.43 7.92 13.60
N ALA A 177 11.57 8.51 12.42
CA ALA A 177 11.11 9.87 12.14
C ALA A 177 10.52 9.95 10.71
N ASP A 178 9.52 10.81 10.52
CA ASP A 178 8.92 11.02 9.22
C ASP A 178 9.95 11.57 8.21
N GLY A 179 9.98 10.96 7.03
CA GLY A 179 10.93 11.35 5.98
C GLY A 179 12.34 10.77 6.13
N PHE A 180 12.59 9.93 7.13
CA PHE A 180 13.87 9.28 7.37
C PHE A 180 13.79 7.76 7.38
N ASP A 181 14.90 7.10 7.03
CA ASP A 181 15.03 5.66 7.20
C ASP A 181 15.09 5.32 8.69
N THR A 182 14.48 4.21 9.09
CA THR A 182 14.55 3.71 10.46
C THR A 182 16.00 3.37 10.82
N LEU A 183 16.50 3.92 11.93
CA LEU A 183 17.81 3.61 12.45
C LEU A 183 17.68 2.60 13.59
N SER A 184 18.44 1.50 13.51
CA SER A 184 18.52 0.50 14.58
C SER A 184 19.98 0.38 15.06
N VAL A 185 20.20 0.51 16.36
CA VAL A 185 21.53 0.47 17.00
C VAL A 185 21.52 -0.54 18.14
N VAL A 186 22.46 -1.48 18.11
CA VAL A 186 22.65 -2.44 19.21
C VAL A 186 23.44 -1.77 20.33
N LEU A 187 22.84 -1.68 21.50
CA LEU A 187 23.47 -1.12 22.70
C LEU A 187 23.98 -2.25 23.60
N SER A 188 25.28 -2.26 23.90
CA SER A 188 25.88 -3.16 24.88
C SER A 188 25.81 -2.60 26.29
N ASN A 189 25.58 -1.30 26.43
CA ASN A 189 25.46 -0.58 27.73
C ASN A 189 24.37 0.51 27.56
N LEU A 190 23.55 0.70 28.59
CA LEU A 190 22.53 1.73 28.65
C LEU A 190 22.97 3.01 29.37
N ASP A 191 24.15 3.04 30.00
CA ASP A 191 24.74 4.25 30.57
C ASP A 191 25.65 4.90 29.52
N THR A 192 25.04 5.61 28.57
CA THR A 192 25.80 6.22 27.47
C THR A 192 25.08 7.43 26.89
N ASN A 193 25.86 8.27 26.21
CA ASN A 193 25.33 9.38 25.41
C ASN A 193 25.62 9.11 23.94
N LEU A 194 24.57 9.19 23.08
CA LEU A 194 24.63 8.80 21.69
C LEU A 194 24.50 9.99 20.74
N ALA A 195 25.33 10.01 19.70
CA ALA A 195 25.12 10.87 18.52
C ALA A 195 24.59 9.99 17.40
N LEU A 196 23.36 10.21 17.00
CA LEU A 196 22.66 9.40 16.01
C LEU A 196 22.38 10.23 14.77
N THR A 197 22.69 9.66 13.61
CA THR A 197 22.42 10.34 12.32
C THR A 197 21.39 9.54 11.54
N LEU A 198 20.26 10.16 11.23
CA LEU A 198 19.25 9.60 10.36
C LEU A 198 19.53 9.96 8.90
N LYS A 199 19.37 8.97 8.04
CA LYS A 199 19.41 9.19 6.59
C LYS A 199 18.03 9.58 6.13
N LYS A 200 17.94 10.66 5.36
CA LYS A 200 16.69 11.01 4.68
C LYS A 200 16.31 9.87 3.76
N LYS A 201 15.05 9.44 3.83
CA LYS A 201 14.50 8.54 2.81
C LYS A 201 14.79 9.19 1.47
N LYS A 202 15.45 8.47 0.56
CA LYS A 202 15.49 8.92 -0.82
C LYS A 202 14.05 9.17 -1.21
N GLN A 203 13.73 10.45 -1.48
CA GLN A 203 12.46 10.78 -2.10
C GLN A 203 12.51 10.10 -3.47
N GLU A 204 11.98 8.88 -3.53
CA GLU A 204 11.64 8.28 -4.81
C GLU A 204 10.75 9.31 -5.49
N PRO A 205 11.01 9.68 -6.73
CA PRO A 205 10.15 10.62 -7.44
C PRO A 205 8.71 10.14 -7.29
N GLN A 206 7.82 11.05 -6.95
CA GLN A 206 6.41 10.77 -6.64
C GLN A 206 5.63 10.45 -7.94
N TYR A 207 6.03 9.37 -8.58
CA TYR A 207 5.18 8.68 -9.55
C TYR A 207 4.29 7.76 -8.75
N ALA A 208 3.08 7.54 -9.22
CA ALA A 208 2.04 6.83 -8.49
C ALA A 208 2.49 5.53 -7.85
N TYR A 209 3.57 5.00 -8.33
CA TYR A 209 4.09 3.78 -7.77
C TYR A 209 5.59 3.82 -7.48
N GLY A 210 6.33 4.90 -7.77
CA GLY A 210 7.75 5.07 -7.40
C GLY A 210 8.69 3.90 -7.76
N TRP A 211 8.19 2.93 -8.54
CA TRP A 211 8.86 1.67 -8.81
C TRP A 211 9.93 1.83 -9.88
N GLY A 212 11.04 1.15 -9.68
CA GLY A 212 11.98 0.88 -10.74
C GLY A 212 11.35 0.08 -11.89
N LEU A 213 12.11 -0.27 -12.89
CA LEU A 213 11.61 -1.06 -14.02
C LEU A 213 11.03 -2.41 -13.56
N LYS A 214 11.66 -3.05 -12.57
CA LYS A 214 11.14 -4.25 -11.90
C LYS A 214 11.05 -4.02 -10.41
N ASN A 215 9.88 -4.28 -9.88
CA ASN A 215 9.58 -4.20 -8.45
C ASN A 215 8.87 -5.49 -7.99
N ASP A 216 8.83 -5.71 -6.69
CA ASP A 216 8.01 -6.76 -6.11
C ASP A 216 6.53 -6.51 -6.43
N PRO A 217 5.72 -7.56 -6.60
CA PRO A 217 4.28 -7.41 -6.84
C PRO A 217 3.61 -6.60 -5.73
N VAL A 218 2.72 -5.69 -6.11
CA VAL A 218 1.93 -4.87 -5.18
C VAL A 218 0.49 -5.40 -5.15
N PRO A 219 0.14 -6.25 -4.16
CA PRO A 219 -1.15 -6.90 -4.12
C PRO A 219 -2.28 -5.91 -3.84
N THR A 220 -3.38 -6.07 -4.56
CA THR A 220 -4.59 -5.28 -4.34
C THR A 220 -5.41 -5.80 -3.15
N ARG A 221 -6.39 -4.99 -2.72
CA ARG A 221 -7.33 -5.36 -1.64
C ARG A 221 -8.22 -6.57 -1.96
N GLY A 222 -8.25 -7.04 -3.20
CA GLY A 222 -8.93 -8.25 -3.63
C GLY A 222 -8.17 -9.53 -3.29
N CYS A 223 -6.88 -9.44 -2.94
CA CYS A 223 -6.10 -10.61 -2.56
C CYS A 223 -6.66 -11.26 -1.28
N GLY A 224 -6.74 -12.58 -1.31
CA GLY A 224 -7.33 -13.38 -0.23
C GLY A 224 -8.87 -13.46 -0.25
N LYS A 225 -9.55 -12.72 -1.14
CA LYS A 225 -11.01 -12.76 -1.28
C LYS A 225 -11.46 -13.85 -2.26
N THR A 226 -12.60 -14.44 -1.95
CA THR A 226 -13.30 -15.30 -2.91
C THR A 226 -14.26 -14.43 -3.72
N TRP A 227 -14.02 -14.33 -5.01
CA TRP A 227 -14.94 -13.64 -5.92
C TRP A 227 -15.85 -14.65 -6.60
N ASN A 228 -17.10 -14.69 -6.17
CA ASN A 228 -18.09 -15.63 -6.67
C ASN A 228 -18.78 -15.15 -7.98
N ARG A 229 -18.48 -13.91 -8.41
CA ARG A 229 -19.21 -13.26 -9.49
C ARG A 229 -18.73 -13.65 -10.88
N VAL A 230 -17.44 -13.96 -11.03
CA VAL A 230 -16.84 -14.03 -12.36
C VAL A 230 -15.95 -15.27 -12.49
N LYS A 231 -16.35 -16.08 -13.43
CA LYS A 231 -15.52 -17.05 -14.15
C LYS A 231 -15.07 -16.40 -15.44
N SER A 232 -14.06 -16.94 -16.11
CA SER A 232 -13.76 -16.56 -17.49
C SER A 232 -15.01 -16.57 -18.34
N GLY A 233 -15.23 -15.54 -19.16
CA GLY A 233 -16.39 -15.40 -20.01
C GLY A 233 -16.90 -13.96 -20.09
N SER A 234 -18.20 -13.79 -19.99
CA SER A 234 -18.91 -12.51 -20.14
C SER A 234 -19.76 -12.21 -18.92
N TYR A 235 -19.78 -10.93 -18.51
CA TYR A 235 -20.70 -10.45 -17.49
C TYR A 235 -21.10 -8.99 -17.73
N GLU A 236 -22.25 -8.59 -17.17
CA GLU A 236 -22.71 -7.22 -17.18
C GLU A 236 -22.12 -6.47 -15.97
N PHE A 237 -21.33 -5.46 -16.24
CA PHE A 237 -20.79 -4.56 -15.23
C PHE A 237 -21.71 -3.35 -15.08
N GLN A 238 -22.21 -3.13 -13.86
CA GLN A 238 -22.97 -1.93 -13.51
C GLN A 238 -22.01 -0.83 -13.08
N TRP A 239 -21.96 0.25 -13.84
CA TRP A 239 -21.19 1.45 -13.53
C TRP A 239 -22.10 2.67 -13.35
N SER A 240 -21.57 3.80 -12.97
CA SER A 240 -22.36 5.00 -12.61
C SER A 240 -23.27 5.53 -13.75
N LYS A 241 -22.90 5.30 -15.02
CA LYS A 241 -23.67 5.78 -16.19
C LYS A 241 -24.43 4.67 -16.92
N GLY A 242 -24.56 3.47 -16.35
CA GLY A 242 -25.34 2.39 -16.96
C GLY A 242 -24.70 1.01 -16.80
N LYS A 243 -24.91 0.17 -17.81
CA LYS A 243 -24.35 -1.18 -17.87
C LYS A 243 -23.41 -1.31 -19.05
N ARG A 244 -22.39 -2.14 -18.87
CA ARG A 244 -21.45 -2.47 -19.93
C ARG A 244 -21.10 -3.94 -19.88
N THR A 245 -21.13 -4.62 -21.03
CA THR A 245 -20.65 -5.99 -21.14
C THR A 245 -19.13 -6.02 -21.02
N ILE A 246 -18.62 -6.89 -20.17
CA ILE A 246 -17.20 -7.12 -19.97
C ILE A 246 -16.85 -8.56 -20.33
N ARG A 247 -15.82 -8.76 -21.10
CA ARG A 247 -15.18 -10.05 -21.32
C ARG A 247 -13.95 -10.15 -20.42
N ILE A 248 -13.79 -11.31 -19.78
CA ILE A 248 -12.68 -11.55 -18.89
C ILE A 248 -12.16 -12.97 -19.03
N ASP A 249 -10.86 -13.12 -18.99
CA ASP A 249 -10.19 -14.40 -18.90
C ASP A 249 -9.32 -14.43 -17.64
N ILE A 250 -9.71 -15.29 -16.72
CA ILE A 250 -8.99 -15.57 -15.46
C ILE A 250 -8.29 -16.91 -15.64
N PRO A 251 -7.02 -17.05 -15.27
CA PRO A 251 -6.32 -18.33 -15.35
C PRO A 251 -7.05 -19.47 -14.62
N ASP A 252 -7.09 -20.68 -15.22
CA ASP A 252 -7.77 -21.84 -14.63
C ASP A 252 -7.20 -22.23 -13.27
N ASN A 253 -5.91 -21.94 -13.05
CA ASN A 253 -5.20 -22.16 -11.80
C ASN A 253 -5.11 -20.88 -10.95
N TYR A 254 -6.08 -19.98 -11.08
CA TYR A 254 -6.11 -18.73 -10.32
C TYR A 254 -6.04 -19.00 -8.82
N ASP A 255 -5.05 -18.36 -8.17
CA ASP A 255 -4.86 -18.35 -6.72
C ASP A 255 -5.12 -16.92 -6.21
N ASN A 256 -6.12 -16.76 -5.37
CA ASN A 256 -6.48 -15.46 -4.82
C ASN A 256 -5.45 -14.87 -3.85
N LYS A 257 -4.36 -15.56 -3.58
CA LYS A 257 -3.22 -15.06 -2.77
C LYS A 257 -2.04 -14.64 -3.62
N LYS A 258 -2.05 -14.96 -4.92
CA LYS A 258 -0.99 -14.61 -5.86
C LYS A 258 -1.41 -13.42 -6.70
N PRO A 259 -0.70 -12.29 -6.66
CA PRO A 259 -1.01 -11.13 -7.50
C PRO A 259 -0.76 -11.40 -8.99
N TYR A 260 -1.77 -11.10 -9.82
CA TYR A 260 -1.73 -11.29 -11.28
C TYR A 260 -1.60 -9.95 -12.00
N LYS A 261 -0.88 -9.93 -13.12
CA LYS A 261 -0.94 -8.82 -14.09
C LYS A 261 -2.37 -8.63 -14.57
N LEU A 262 -2.75 -7.40 -14.87
CA LEU A 262 -4.04 -7.07 -15.47
C LEU A 262 -3.82 -6.43 -16.84
N ILE A 263 -4.37 -7.02 -17.89
CA ILE A 263 -4.18 -6.55 -19.26
C ILE A 263 -5.56 -6.26 -19.88
N PHE A 264 -5.78 -4.99 -20.20
CA PHE A 264 -6.97 -4.55 -20.93
C PHE A 264 -6.73 -4.60 -22.45
N GLY A 265 -7.70 -5.14 -23.19
CA GLY A 265 -7.75 -5.11 -24.66
C GLY A 265 -8.92 -4.25 -25.13
N MET A 266 -8.64 -3.12 -25.79
CA MET A 266 -9.65 -2.16 -26.27
C MET A 266 -9.92 -2.40 -27.76
N HIS A 267 -11.19 -2.71 -28.14
CA HIS A 267 -11.52 -3.01 -29.52
C HIS A 267 -11.55 -1.76 -30.42
N CYS A 268 -11.38 -1.95 -31.70
CA CYS A 268 -11.47 -0.91 -32.73
C CYS A 268 -12.92 -0.51 -33.06
N MET A 269 -13.06 0.51 -33.91
CA MET A 269 -14.34 0.83 -34.53
C MET A 269 -14.86 -0.38 -35.33
N GLY A 270 -16.14 -0.72 -35.18
CA GLY A 270 -16.73 -1.91 -35.77
C GLY A 270 -16.37 -3.24 -35.11
N GLY A 271 -15.46 -3.22 -34.15
CA GLY A 271 -15.10 -4.37 -33.30
C GLY A 271 -16.03 -4.49 -32.08
N TRP A 272 -15.74 -5.50 -31.23
CA TRP A 272 -16.47 -5.75 -29.98
C TRP A 272 -15.58 -6.52 -28.99
N ALA A 273 -15.92 -6.46 -27.72
CA ALA A 273 -15.16 -7.11 -26.66
C ALA A 273 -14.97 -8.62 -26.85
N GLY A 274 -16.01 -9.29 -27.36
CA GLY A 274 -15.94 -10.72 -27.68
C GLY A 274 -14.95 -11.05 -28.79
N GLY A 275 -14.78 -10.19 -29.78
CA GLY A 275 -13.75 -10.32 -30.82
C GLY A 275 -12.34 -10.25 -30.25
N VAL A 276 -12.08 -9.25 -29.40
CA VAL A 276 -10.79 -9.14 -28.69
C VAL A 276 -10.49 -10.37 -27.86
N GLN A 277 -11.49 -10.92 -27.16
CA GLN A 277 -11.34 -12.15 -26.39
C GLN A 277 -11.02 -13.35 -27.29
N GLN A 278 -11.75 -13.50 -28.42
CA GLN A 278 -11.56 -14.61 -29.38
C GLN A 278 -10.17 -14.57 -30.03
N GLU A 279 -9.65 -13.39 -30.31
CA GLU A 279 -8.29 -13.18 -30.84
C GLU A 279 -7.20 -13.34 -29.77
N GLY A 280 -7.59 -13.68 -28.54
CA GLY A 280 -6.65 -13.84 -27.43
C GLY A 280 -6.02 -12.53 -26.98
N TYR A 281 -6.82 -11.43 -26.97
CA TYR A 281 -6.38 -10.09 -26.59
C TYR A 281 -5.18 -9.63 -27.42
N TYR A 282 -5.41 -9.56 -28.73
CA TYR A 282 -4.35 -9.28 -29.71
C TYR A 282 -3.19 -10.29 -29.65
N GLY A 283 -3.51 -11.57 -29.44
CA GLY A 283 -2.55 -12.67 -29.39
C GLY A 283 -1.67 -12.72 -28.12
N LEU A 284 -1.95 -11.90 -27.10
CA LEU A 284 -1.14 -11.87 -25.87
C LEU A 284 -1.44 -13.06 -24.93
N LYS A 285 -2.72 -13.46 -24.81
CA LYS A 285 -3.12 -14.54 -23.93
C LYS A 285 -2.39 -15.87 -24.20
N PRO A 286 -2.23 -16.33 -25.47
CA PRO A 286 -1.45 -17.55 -25.77
C PRO A 286 0.02 -17.48 -25.37
N LEU A 287 0.60 -16.27 -25.23
CA LEU A 287 1.99 -16.06 -24.82
C LEU A 287 2.17 -16.16 -23.31
N ASP A 288 1.12 -16.00 -22.52
CA ASP A 288 1.13 -16.18 -21.06
C ASP A 288 1.09 -17.67 -20.69
N THR A 289 2.12 -18.42 -21.08
CA THR A 289 2.23 -19.86 -20.81
C THR A 289 2.30 -20.19 -19.32
N GLN A 290 2.73 -19.24 -18.49
CA GLN A 290 2.81 -19.38 -17.03
C GLN A 290 1.55 -18.96 -16.30
N LYS A 291 0.53 -18.51 -17.04
CA LYS A 291 -0.78 -18.09 -16.49
C LYS A 291 -0.59 -17.05 -15.37
N THR A 292 0.09 -15.95 -15.69
CA THR A 292 0.44 -14.85 -14.76
C THR A 292 -0.42 -13.61 -14.92
N ALA A 293 -1.34 -13.61 -15.91
CA ALA A 293 -2.15 -12.44 -16.25
C ALA A 293 -3.65 -12.75 -16.25
N ILE A 294 -4.44 -11.75 -15.87
CA ILE A 294 -5.88 -11.66 -16.08
C ILE A 294 -6.09 -10.73 -17.27
N PHE A 295 -6.91 -11.14 -18.23
CA PHE A 295 -7.21 -10.37 -19.42
C PHE A 295 -8.64 -9.86 -19.39
N VAL A 296 -8.86 -8.60 -19.78
CA VAL A 296 -10.17 -7.95 -19.73
C VAL A 296 -10.40 -7.16 -21.02
N ALA A 297 -11.57 -7.33 -21.63
CA ALA A 297 -12.02 -6.51 -22.75
C ALA A 297 -13.41 -5.94 -22.43
N PRO A 298 -13.52 -4.65 -22.15
CA PRO A 298 -14.82 -4.00 -22.04
C PRO A 298 -15.43 -3.76 -23.42
N GLU A 299 -16.75 -3.83 -23.49
CA GLU A 299 -17.51 -3.39 -24.68
C GLU A 299 -17.48 -1.87 -24.78
N GLY A 300 -17.33 -1.34 -25.99
CA GLY A 300 -17.41 0.10 -26.23
C GLY A 300 -18.83 0.64 -26.26
N ASN A 301 -18.98 1.93 -26.49
CA ASN A 301 -20.27 2.59 -26.60
C ASN A 301 -20.76 2.64 -28.06
N GLY A 302 -21.07 1.49 -28.61
CA GLY A 302 -21.54 1.33 -30.01
C GLY A 302 -20.41 1.16 -31.02
N ASN A 303 -20.77 0.99 -32.30
CA ASN A 303 -19.85 0.53 -33.34
C ASN A 303 -19.02 1.63 -33.99
N GLN A 304 -19.55 2.87 -34.09
CA GLN A 304 -18.91 3.94 -34.86
C GLN A 304 -17.88 4.73 -34.06
N ALA A 305 -18.15 4.97 -32.78
CA ALA A 305 -17.27 5.68 -31.86
C ALA A 305 -17.28 4.97 -30.51
N PRO A 306 -16.65 3.77 -30.42
CA PRO A 306 -16.77 2.91 -29.24
C PRO A 306 -16.21 3.53 -27.96
N TRP A 307 -15.30 4.48 -28.08
CA TRP A 307 -14.61 5.07 -26.94
C TRP A 307 -14.75 6.60 -26.95
N GLY A 308 -15.22 7.16 -25.85
CA GLY A 308 -15.42 8.59 -25.68
C GLY A 308 -15.04 9.06 -24.28
N GLN A 309 -15.47 10.28 -23.94
CA GLN A 309 -15.12 10.92 -22.67
C GLN A 309 -15.57 10.10 -21.45
N ASP A 310 -16.75 9.54 -21.49
CA ASP A 310 -17.33 8.79 -20.37
C ASP A 310 -16.62 7.46 -20.11
N ASP A 311 -15.99 6.89 -21.13
CA ASP A 311 -15.34 5.58 -21.01
C ASP A 311 -14.05 5.61 -20.17
N TYR A 312 -13.48 6.78 -19.91
CA TYR A 312 -12.41 6.94 -18.90
C TYR A 312 -12.93 6.68 -17.49
N LEU A 313 -14.12 7.16 -17.17
CA LEU A 313 -14.78 6.86 -15.89
C LEU A 313 -15.19 5.38 -15.81
N LEU A 314 -15.66 4.79 -16.93
CA LEU A 314 -15.90 3.35 -17.01
C LEU A 314 -14.63 2.55 -16.69
N PHE A 315 -13.48 2.96 -17.25
CA PHE A 315 -12.19 2.32 -16.99
C PHE A 315 -11.84 2.39 -15.50
N ASP A 316 -11.98 3.56 -14.87
CA ASP A 316 -11.69 3.76 -13.45
C ASP A 316 -12.55 2.89 -12.55
N GLU A 317 -13.86 2.89 -12.77
CA GLU A 317 -14.81 2.11 -11.97
C GLU A 317 -14.61 0.60 -12.16
N LEU A 318 -14.38 0.16 -13.39
CA LEU A 318 -14.09 -1.24 -13.70
C LEU A 318 -12.77 -1.70 -13.07
N LEU A 319 -11.71 -0.90 -13.18
CA LEU A 319 -10.42 -1.18 -12.54
C LEU A 319 -10.57 -1.28 -11.02
N ALA A 320 -11.30 -0.35 -10.40
CA ALA A 320 -11.55 -0.35 -8.96
C ALA A 320 -12.35 -1.59 -8.51
N ASP A 321 -13.34 -2.02 -9.28
CA ASP A 321 -14.10 -3.26 -9.02
C ASP A 321 -13.20 -4.50 -9.11
N LEU A 322 -12.45 -4.62 -10.19
CA LEU A 322 -11.51 -5.73 -10.39
C LEU A 322 -10.47 -5.81 -9.27
N GLN A 323 -9.84 -4.69 -8.92
CA GLN A 323 -8.85 -4.61 -7.83
C GLN A 323 -9.44 -4.88 -6.44
N SER A 324 -10.74 -4.68 -6.28
CA SER A 324 -11.43 -4.95 -5.02
C SER A 324 -11.79 -6.42 -4.82
N ASN A 325 -11.88 -7.16 -5.90
CA ASN A 325 -12.44 -8.50 -5.94
C ASN A 325 -11.43 -9.58 -6.37
N LEU A 326 -10.42 -9.21 -7.14
CA LEU A 326 -9.38 -10.13 -7.64
C LEU A 326 -8.01 -9.75 -7.06
N CYS A 327 -7.15 -10.76 -6.88
CA CYS A 327 -5.78 -10.55 -6.49
C CYS A 327 -4.97 -10.11 -7.72
N ILE A 328 -4.85 -8.79 -7.87
CA ILE A 328 -4.14 -8.15 -8.97
C ILE A 328 -2.87 -7.51 -8.43
N ASP A 329 -1.82 -7.53 -9.23
CA ASP A 329 -0.64 -6.71 -9.02
C ASP A 329 -0.94 -5.29 -9.53
N SER A 330 -1.21 -4.35 -8.64
CA SER A 330 -1.54 -2.97 -9.01
C SER A 330 -0.38 -2.25 -9.71
N SER A 331 0.84 -2.77 -9.62
CA SER A 331 2.00 -2.24 -10.34
C SER A 331 2.14 -2.77 -11.76
N ARG A 332 1.30 -3.72 -12.18
CA ARG A 332 1.33 -4.33 -13.50
C ARG A 332 -0.05 -4.35 -14.16
N VAL A 333 -0.62 -3.16 -14.31
CA VAL A 333 -1.85 -2.90 -15.06
C VAL A 333 -1.46 -2.33 -16.43
N PHE A 334 -1.91 -2.97 -17.50
CA PHE A 334 -1.57 -2.64 -18.88
C PHE A 334 -2.83 -2.41 -19.71
N SER A 335 -2.73 -1.57 -20.74
CA SER A 335 -3.78 -1.39 -21.74
C SER A 335 -3.20 -1.55 -23.15
N THR A 336 -3.93 -2.24 -24.02
CA THR A 336 -3.58 -2.38 -25.43
C THR A 336 -4.83 -2.23 -26.28
N GLY A 337 -4.64 -1.92 -27.56
CA GLY A 337 -5.74 -1.79 -28.49
C GLY A 337 -5.27 -1.52 -29.92
N PHE A 338 -6.21 -1.65 -30.82
CA PHE A 338 -6.03 -1.40 -32.26
C PHE A 338 -6.92 -0.25 -32.71
N SER A 339 -6.42 0.62 -33.60
CA SER A 339 -7.19 1.70 -34.25
C SER A 339 -7.89 2.59 -33.19
N TYR A 340 -9.21 2.67 -33.17
CA TYR A 340 -9.97 3.43 -32.19
C TYR A 340 -9.68 3.00 -30.74
N GLY A 341 -9.53 1.69 -30.50
CA GLY A 341 -9.12 1.16 -29.20
C GLY A 341 -7.68 1.51 -28.82
N SER A 342 -6.78 1.63 -29.80
CA SER A 342 -5.43 2.11 -29.55
C SER A 342 -5.39 3.60 -29.21
N MET A 343 -6.22 4.42 -29.86
CA MET A 343 -6.36 5.84 -29.52
C MET A 343 -6.90 6.03 -28.12
N PHE A 344 -7.83 5.17 -27.66
CA PHE A 344 -8.31 5.18 -26.28
C PHE A 344 -7.23 4.76 -25.29
N SER A 345 -6.50 3.67 -25.55
CA SER A 345 -5.35 3.25 -24.74
C SER A 345 -4.25 4.33 -24.70
N ASN A 346 -4.02 5.02 -25.83
CA ASN A 346 -3.12 6.18 -25.88
C ASN A 346 -3.65 7.34 -25.02
N GLY A 347 -4.95 7.62 -25.05
CA GLY A 347 -5.58 8.61 -24.16
C GLY A 347 -5.43 8.28 -22.68
N LEU A 348 -5.59 7.01 -22.30
CA LEU A 348 -5.30 6.53 -20.94
C LEU A 348 -3.85 6.82 -20.52
N SER A 349 -2.88 6.72 -21.43
CA SER A 349 -1.47 7.06 -21.15
C SER A 349 -1.25 8.55 -20.86
N TRP A 350 -2.25 9.43 -21.10
CA TRP A 350 -2.14 10.87 -20.86
C TRP A 350 -2.57 11.30 -19.46
N ASN A 351 -3.44 10.54 -18.79
CA ASN A 351 -3.99 10.93 -17.49
C ASN A 351 -4.19 9.79 -16.48
N HIS A 352 -3.87 8.54 -16.85
CA HIS A 352 -3.98 7.36 -15.96
C HIS A 352 -2.62 6.74 -15.62
N GLN A 353 -1.53 7.54 -15.68
CA GLN A 353 -0.18 7.08 -15.35
C GLN A 353 -0.06 6.62 -13.89
N ASP A 354 -1.00 7.02 -13.04
CA ASP A 354 -1.05 6.60 -11.63
C ASP A 354 -1.53 5.16 -11.43
N VAL A 355 -2.18 4.59 -12.43
CA VAL A 355 -2.73 3.23 -12.35
C VAL A 355 -2.22 2.32 -13.47
N LEU A 356 -1.74 2.89 -14.58
CA LEU A 356 -1.18 2.14 -15.70
C LEU A 356 0.34 2.05 -15.61
N ARG A 357 0.84 0.84 -15.77
CA ARG A 357 2.29 0.60 -15.88
C ARG A 357 2.81 0.89 -17.28
N ALA A 358 2.08 0.42 -18.28
CA ALA A 358 2.40 0.66 -19.67
C ALA A 358 1.17 0.49 -20.58
N VAL A 359 1.28 1.04 -21.78
CA VAL A 359 0.33 0.81 -22.88
C VAL A 359 1.05 0.30 -24.13
N ALA A 360 0.35 -0.51 -24.93
CA ALA A 360 0.80 -0.89 -26.27
C ALA A 360 -0.32 -0.54 -27.28
N VAL A 361 0.00 0.31 -28.24
CA VAL A 361 -0.98 0.90 -29.15
C VAL A 361 -0.64 0.55 -30.60
N TYR A 362 -1.62 -0.02 -31.30
CA TYR A 362 -1.44 -0.50 -32.69
C TYR A 362 -2.23 0.39 -33.62
N GLU A 363 -1.54 0.98 -34.60
CA GLU A 363 -2.09 1.96 -35.54
C GLU A 363 -2.87 3.06 -34.84
N THR A 364 -2.14 3.82 -34.00
CA THR A 364 -2.74 4.87 -33.16
C THR A 364 -2.65 6.25 -33.80
N ALA A 365 -3.45 7.16 -33.27
CA ALA A 365 -3.39 8.59 -33.57
C ALA A 365 -3.48 9.42 -32.29
N GLU A 366 -2.91 10.63 -32.33
CA GLU A 366 -3.00 11.62 -31.28
C GLU A 366 -4.25 12.50 -31.36
N ARG A 367 -5.17 12.16 -32.24
CA ARG A 367 -6.43 12.88 -32.55
C ARG A 367 -7.51 11.90 -32.99
N ASN A 368 -8.66 12.39 -33.47
CA ASN A 368 -9.80 11.62 -33.98
C ASN A 368 -10.61 10.87 -32.92
N ILE A 369 -10.35 11.12 -31.66
CA ILE A 369 -11.08 10.64 -30.48
C ILE A 369 -11.09 11.76 -29.45
N TRP A 370 -12.04 11.74 -28.53
CA TRP A 370 -11.92 12.60 -27.34
C TRP A 370 -10.70 12.16 -26.52
N LEU A 371 -9.82 13.09 -26.20
CA LEU A 371 -8.59 12.85 -25.43
C LEU A 371 -8.60 13.71 -24.17
N PRO A 372 -8.17 13.17 -23.02
CA PRO A 372 -8.12 13.90 -21.77
C PRO A 372 -6.98 14.92 -21.77
N GLN A 373 -7.01 15.83 -20.79
CA GLN A 373 -5.87 16.69 -20.53
C GLN A 373 -4.67 15.86 -20.07
N ARG A 374 -3.51 16.11 -20.67
CA ARG A 374 -2.26 15.44 -20.34
C ARG A 374 -1.78 15.84 -18.95
N GLN A 375 -1.40 14.85 -18.14
CA GLN A 375 -0.64 15.06 -16.93
C GLN A 375 0.86 15.02 -17.26
N ASN A 376 1.66 15.74 -16.49
CA ASN A 376 3.11 15.74 -16.67
C ASN A 376 3.75 14.56 -15.92
N LYS A 377 3.43 13.36 -16.35
CA LYS A 377 3.91 12.10 -15.78
C LYS A 377 4.30 11.14 -16.88
N GLY A 378 5.33 10.32 -16.63
CA GLY A 378 5.77 9.27 -17.55
C GLY A 378 4.96 7.98 -17.40
N VAL A 379 4.98 7.16 -18.47
CA VAL A 379 4.37 5.82 -18.51
C VAL A 379 5.09 4.98 -19.56
N GLY A 380 5.23 3.68 -19.36
CA GLY A 380 5.75 2.80 -20.41
C GLY A 380 4.84 2.84 -21.65
N TRP A 381 5.41 2.97 -22.83
CA TRP A 381 4.63 3.10 -24.06
C TRP A 381 5.26 2.36 -25.23
N MET A 382 4.48 1.55 -25.92
CA MET A 382 4.88 0.90 -27.14
C MET A 382 3.91 1.26 -28.25
N GLY A 383 4.43 1.71 -29.38
CA GLY A 383 3.65 1.95 -30.60
C GLY A 383 4.05 1.00 -31.72
N VAL A 384 3.04 0.50 -32.42
CA VAL A 384 3.20 -0.27 -33.67
C VAL A 384 2.53 0.51 -34.79
N LEU A 385 3.23 0.66 -35.91
CA LEU A 385 2.79 1.45 -37.03
C LEU A 385 3.12 0.79 -38.38
N GLY A 386 2.11 0.63 -39.22
CA GLY A 386 2.26 0.35 -40.65
C GLY A 386 2.53 1.64 -41.43
N LEU A 387 3.64 1.69 -42.16
CA LEU A 387 4.04 2.90 -42.92
C LEU A 387 3.14 3.19 -44.13
N GLN A 388 2.21 2.27 -44.46
CA GLN A 388 1.19 2.44 -45.49
C GLN A 388 -0.21 2.65 -44.90
N ASP A 389 -0.32 2.90 -43.57
CA ASP A 389 -1.60 3.21 -42.93
C ASP A 389 -2.13 4.56 -43.45
N ASN A 390 -3.33 4.54 -44.00
CA ASN A 390 -4.02 5.73 -44.53
C ASN A 390 -5.18 6.21 -43.64
N LEU A 391 -5.45 5.53 -42.52
CA LEU A 391 -6.47 5.91 -41.53
C LEU A 391 -5.80 6.56 -40.31
N CYS A 392 -4.93 5.84 -39.62
CA CYS A 392 -4.03 6.40 -38.61
C CYS A 392 -2.65 6.61 -39.25
N THR A 393 -2.51 7.71 -39.99
CA THR A 393 -1.34 7.92 -40.83
C THR A 393 -0.02 7.86 -40.06
N PRO A 394 1.11 7.53 -40.70
CA PRO A 394 2.43 7.55 -40.06
C PRO A 394 2.75 8.85 -39.34
N GLN A 395 2.26 9.98 -39.86
CA GLN A 395 2.42 11.27 -39.19
C GLN A 395 1.68 11.32 -37.84
N MET A 396 0.43 10.80 -37.77
CA MET A 396 -0.37 10.73 -36.52
C MET A 396 0.31 9.83 -35.50
N GLY A 397 0.74 8.62 -35.90
CA GLY A 397 1.42 7.69 -35.02
C GLY A 397 2.72 8.28 -34.44
N ARG A 398 3.53 8.94 -35.28
CA ARG A 398 4.75 9.65 -34.81
C ARG A 398 4.42 10.79 -33.86
N ALA A 399 3.34 11.55 -34.11
CA ALA A 399 2.91 12.62 -33.22
C ALA A 399 2.47 12.07 -31.84
N ALA A 400 1.74 10.95 -31.81
CA ALA A 400 1.41 10.26 -30.55
C ALA A 400 2.66 9.84 -29.78
N ARG A 401 3.64 9.21 -30.45
CA ARG A 401 4.95 8.85 -29.88
C ARG A 401 5.68 10.07 -29.31
N ASP A 402 5.78 11.13 -30.07
CA ASP A 402 6.56 12.33 -29.71
C ASP A 402 5.99 13.05 -28.47
N ILE A 403 4.68 12.97 -28.27
CA ILE A 403 4.03 13.41 -27.02
C ILE A 403 4.57 12.61 -25.83
N ILE A 404 4.62 11.29 -25.96
CA ILE A 404 5.10 10.41 -24.89
C ILE A 404 6.61 10.60 -24.64
N LEU A 405 7.41 10.75 -25.69
CA LEU A 405 8.83 11.04 -25.53
C LEU A 405 9.08 12.33 -24.76
N THR A 406 8.18 13.32 -24.91
CA THR A 406 8.24 14.55 -24.14
C THR A 406 7.95 14.32 -22.65
N LEU A 407 7.00 13.43 -22.33
CA LEU A 407 6.61 13.11 -20.95
C LEU A 407 7.62 12.17 -20.25
N ASN A 408 8.22 11.26 -21.02
CA ASN A 408 9.09 10.21 -20.50
C ASN A 408 10.57 10.60 -20.41
N SER A 409 10.93 11.86 -20.66
CA SER A 409 12.32 12.32 -20.61
C SER A 409 12.43 13.71 -20.03
N GLU A 410 13.48 13.94 -19.26
CA GLU A 410 13.80 15.25 -18.70
C GLU A 410 13.94 16.30 -19.80
N GLY A 411 13.18 17.39 -19.70
CA GLY A 411 13.17 18.46 -20.70
C GLY A 411 12.75 18.02 -22.11
N GLY A 412 12.13 16.83 -22.24
CA GLY A 412 11.69 16.32 -23.54
C GLY A 412 12.82 15.91 -24.49
N LYS A 413 14.03 15.67 -23.97
CA LYS A 413 15.25 15.37 -24.76
C LYS A 413 15.10 14.14 -25.66
N ALA A 414 14.28 13.16 -25.28
CA ALA A 414 14.09 11.96 -26.09
C ALA A 414 13.44 12.21 -27.44
N LYS A 415 12.76 13.33 -27.65
CA LYS A 415 12.27 13.73 -28.99
C LYS A 415 13.37 13.96 -30.02
N ASN A 416 14.58 14.26 -29.59
CA ASN A 416 15.72 14.50 -30.46
C ASN A 416 16.43 13.20 -30.84
N GLU A 417 16.11 12.08 -30.18
CA GLU A 417 16.64 10.77 -30.52
C GLU A 417 15.94 10.24 -31.79
N LYS A 418 16.71 9.89 -32.79
CA LYS A 418 16.18 9.38 -34.05
C LYS A 418 15.98 7.89 -33.97
N ALA A 419 14.72 7.47 -33.93
CA ALA A 419 14.37 6.06 -34.02
C ALA A 419 14.78 5.50 -35.40
N GLN A 420 15.30 4.28 -35.39
CA GLN A 420 15.37 3.49 -36.59
C GLN A 420 13.95 3.02 -36.94
N GLU A 421 13.51 3.27 -38.16
CA GLU A 421 12.26 2.80 -38.72
C GLU A 421 12.50 1.83 -39.88
N TYR A 422 11.44 1.12 -40.28
CA TYR A 422 11.48 0.22 -41.42
C TYR A 422 11.97 0.94 -42.69
N GLY A 423 12.98 0.34 -43.34
CA GLY A 423 13.72 0.97 -44.46
C GLY A 423 13.24 0.55 -45.85
N GLY A 424 12.08 -0.11 -46.00
CA GLY A 424 11.54 -0.51 -47.30
C GLY A 424 11.77 -1.97 -47.70
N SER A 425 12.61 -2.71 -46.99
CA SER A 425 12.84 -4.16 -47.22
C SER A 425 13.18 -4.88 -45.94
N GLY A 426 12.93 -6.18 -45.89
CA GLY A 426 13.21 -7.03 -44.72
C GLY A 426 12.07 -7.08 -43.68
N PRO A 427 12.37 -7.55 -42.47
CA PRO A 427 11.40 -7.65 -41.39
C PRO A 427 11.07 -6.28 -40.80
N HIS A 428 10.07 -6.26 -39.90
CA HIS A 428 9.76 -5.10 -39.06
C HIS A 428 11.00 -4.60 -38.30
N VAL A 429 10.95 -3.34 -37.88
CA VAL A 429 11.97 -2.72 -37.06
C VAL A 429 11.33 -2.22 -35.77
N CYS A 430 11.82 -2.68 -34.62
CA CYS A 430 11.48 -2.14 -33.31
C CYS A 430 12.69 -1.40 -32.75
N TYR A 431 12.48 -0.18 -32.31
CA TYR A 431 13.48 0.69 -31.71
C TYR A 431 13.13 1.00 -30.27
N ASP A 432 14.01 0.66 -29.34
CA ASP A 432 13.88 1.05 -27.93
C ASP A 432 14.64 2.36 -27.69
N TYR A 433 13.94 3.41 -27.25
CA TYR A 433 14.54 4.70 -26.95
C TYR A 433 15.47 4.62 -25.74
N THR A 434 16.65 5.22 -25.84
CA THR A 434 17.70 5.17 -24.82
C THR A 434 17.76 6.41 -23.94
N THR A 435 17.17 7.52 -24.35
CA THR A 435 17.20 8.81 -23.66
C THR A 435 15.93 9.09 -22.84
N VAL A 436 15.01 8.13 -22.76
CA VAL A 436 13.88 8.16 -21.84
C VAL A 436 14.30 7.72 -20.44
N GLU A 437 13.49 8.03 -19.43
CA GLU A 437 13.68 7.49 -18.09
C GLU A 437 13.51 5.96 -18.10
N GLU A 438 14.39 5.24 -17.45
CA GLU A 438 14.39 3.77 -17.41
C GLU A 438 13.04 3.19 -16.99
N ARG A 439 12.34 3.86 -16.05
CA ARG A 439 11.02 3.45 -15.55
C ARG A 439 9.92 3.58 -16.58
N PHE A 440 10.11 4.41 -17.60
CA PHE A 440 9.12 4.74 -18.62
C PHE A 440 9.67 4.44 -20.02
N PRO A 441 10.00 3.15 -20.30
CA PRO A 441 10.57 2.78 -21.59
C PRO A 441 9.59 3.10 -22.72
N VAL A 442 10.15 3.48 -23.86
CA VAL A 442 9.40 3.69 -25.10
C VAL A 442 9.97 2.78 -26.17
N ARG A 443 9.09 1.96 -26.76
CA ARG A 443 9.36 1.11 -27.93
C ARG A 443 8.54 1.58 -29.12
N TRP A 444 9.18 1.74 -30.24
CA TRP A 444 8.58 2.13 -31.49
C TRP A 444 8.85 1.09 -32.57
N CYS A 445 7.81 0.44 -33.06
CA CYS A 445 7.89 -0.62 -34.06
C CYS A 445 7.23 -0.19 -35.36
N THR A 446 7.90 -0.38 -36.49
CA THR A 446 7.40 -0.02 -37.81
C THR A 446 7.57 -1.13 -38.82
N GLN A 447 6.67 -1.20 -39.78
CA GLN A 447 6.68 -2.15 -40.87
C GLN A 447 5.98 -1.56 -42.12
N ASN A 448 6.18 -2.19 -43.31
CA ASN A 448 5.51 -1.84 -44.53
C ASN A 448 4.09 -2.42 -44.61
N GLY A 449 3.23 -2.06 -43.65
CA GLY A 449 1.86 -2.51 -43.58
C GLY A 449 0.87 -1.36 -43.66
N GLY A 450 -0.42 -1.68 -43.89
CA GLY A 450 -1.54 -0.76 -43.80
C GLY A 450 -2.18 -0.79 -42.41
N HIS A 451 -3.46 -0.44 -42.34
CA HIS A 451 -4.24 -0.34 -41.10
C HIS A 451 -4.69 -1.73 -40.57
N ILE A 452 -3.76 -2.47 -39.97
CA ILE A 452 -3.98 -3.79 -39.34
C ILE A 452 -3.17 -3.92 -38.06
N TRP A 453 -3.62 -4.74 -37.10
CA TRP A 453 -2.87 -4.96 -35.88
C TRP A 453 -1.90 -6.16 -35.96
N ASP A 454 -2.24 -7.16 -36.78
CA ASP A 454 -1.56 -8.46 -36.84
C ASP A 454 -0.47 -8.51 -37.90
N HIS A 455 0.34 -7.45 -38.01
CA HIS A 455 1.44 -7.36 -38.97
C HIS A 455 2.33 -8.61 -38.97
N LYS A 456 2.75 -9.03 -40.17
CA LYS A 456 3.60 -10.19 -40.39
C LYS A 456 4.81 -9.81 -41.21
N ASP A 457 5.93 -10.37 -40.88
CA ASP A 457 7.16 -10.22 -41.66
C ASP A 457 7.05 -10.96 -43.00
N PRO A 458 7.80 -10.51 -44.02
CA PRO A 458 7.82 -11.21 -45.30
C PRO A 458 8.12 -12.69 -45.16
N GLY A 459 7.23 -13.53 -45.75
CA GLY A 459 7.35 -14.98 -45.67
C GLY A 459 6.95 -15.62 -44.36
N GLN A 460 6.47 -14.85 -43.39
CA GLN A 460 5.98 -15.37 -42.12
C GLN A 460 4.45 -15.47 -42.09
N ASN A 461 3.94 -16.54 -41.48
CA ASN A 461 2.49 -16.74 -41.30
C ASN A 461 1.97 -16.21 -39.97
N LYS A 462 2.85 -15.98 -39.00
CA LYS A 462 2.50 -15.46 -37.66
C LYS A 462 2.83 -13.98 -37.56
N SER A 463 1.95 -13.26 -36.85
CA SER A 463 2.23 -11.89 -36.47
C SER A 463 3.38 -11.80 -35.48
N TRP A 464 4.25 -10.82 -35.65
CA TRP A 464 5.32 -10.49 -34.72
C TRP A 464 4.83 -9.57 -33.56
N VAL A 465 3.73 -8.86 -33.76
CA VAL A 465 3.20 -7.85 -32.86
C VAL A 465 2.93 -8.38 -31.44
N PRO A 466 2.25 -9.55 -31.28
CA PRO A 466 2.02 -10.09 -29.94
C PRO A 466 3.32 -10.35 -29.16
N GLN A 467 4.32 -10.94 -29.81
CA GLN A 467 5.60 -11.25 -29.16
C GLN A 467 6.34 -9.97 -28.76
N ALA A 468 6.42 -8.98 -29.65
CA ALA A 468 7.05 -7.70 -29.36
C ALA A 468 6.37 -6.96 -28.19
N THR A 469 5.04 -7.07 -28.10
CA THR A 469 4.27 -6.49 -27.00
C THR A 469 4.46 -7.25 -25.70
N TRP A 470 4.44 -8.58 -25.74
CA TRP A 470 4.69 -9.40 -24.56
C TRP A 470 6.09 -9.17 -23.99
N ASP A 471 7.10 -9.09 -24.86
CA ASP A 471 8.48 -8.76 -24.48
C ASP A 471 8.57 -7.37 -23.84
N PHE A 472 7.80 -6.40 -24.37
CA PHE A 472 7.74 -5.06 -23.80
C PHE A 472 7.07 -5.05 -22.41
N PHE A 473 5.93 -5.69 -22.24
CA PHE A 473 5.24 -5.79 -20.94
C PHE A 473 6.03 -6.64 -19.92
N SER A 474 6.87 -7.55 -20.39
CA SER A 474 7.73 -8.38 -19.54
C SER A 474 8.95 -7.63 -18.99
N LYS A 475 9.20 -6.40 -19.43
CA LYS A 475 10.23 -5.53 -18.85
C LYS A 475 9.89 -5.15 -17.40
N PHE A 476 8.60 -5.15 -17.05
CA PHE A 476 8.06 -4.71 -15.75
C PHE A 476 7.84 -5.92 -14.76
#